data_7d8e49b2df55cfdeb0ab27775834e732
#
_entry.id   7d8e49b2df55cfdeb0ab27775834e732
#
_cell.length_a   1.000
_cell.length_b   1.000
_cell.length_c   1.000
_cell.angle_alpha   90.00
_cell.angle_beta   90.00
_cell.angle_gamma   90.00
#
_symmetry.space_group_name_H-M   'P 1'
#
loop_
_entity.id
_entity.type
_entity.pdbx_description
1 polymer ?
#
loop_
_entity_poly.entity_id
_entity_poly.type
_entity_poly.pdbx_seq_one_letter_code
_entity_poly.pdbx_strand_id
1 'polypeptide(L)'
;MAAVINRAFGAEIAADISSYTDVSQSAWYYNDMAVAVNMQTFEGDGSGHLYPENYITREEVFSVLARALVYETDDFSSLNKFADNAQISQWAKEYLSALAQRGYISGDENSNVNPQANITREEFAQLMHNIFKTYISLPSAYSYVNDDSVMINSSGATLVNVTVNGDVVIGDGVGFNPVS
;
A
#
# COMPACT_ATOMS: atom_id res chain seq x y z
N MET A 1 3.49 -6.15 -8.76
CA MET A 1 3.07 -5.42 -7.55
C MET A 1 2.46 -4.07 -7.92
N ALA A 2 3.18 -3.16 -8.56
CA ALA A 2 2.70 -1.81 -8.95
C ALA A 2 1.28 -1.83 -9.54
N ALA A 3 1.02 -2.60 -10.60
CA ALA A 3 -0.30 -2.72 -11.23
C ALA A 3 -1.44 -3.08 -10.27
N VAL A 4 -1.20 -3.88 -9.25
CA VAL A 4 -2.24 -4.27 -8.28
C VAL A 4 -2.55 -3.11 -7.34
N ILE A 5 -1.51 -2.42 -6.86
CA ILE A 5 -1.67 -1.25 -5.97
C ILE A 5 -2.35 -0.12 -6.73
N ASN A 6 -1.89 0.22 -7.94
CA ASN A 6 -2.50 1.27 -8.76
C ASN A 6 -4.01 1.02 -8.94
N ARG A 7 -4.41 -0.22 -9.27
CA ARG A 7 -5.82 -0.58 -9.42
C ARG A 7 -6.60 -0.53 -8.12
N ALA A 8 -5.98 -0.96 -7.01
CA ALA A 8 -6.63 -0.90 -5.70
C ALA A 8 -6.93 0.54 -5.29
N PHE A 9 -6.04 1.46 -5.59
CA PHE A 9 -6.19 2.89 -5.29
C PHE A 9 -6.88 3.67 -6.44
N GLY A 10 -7.11 3.05 -7.59
CA GLY A 10 -7.69 3.71 -8.77
C GLY A 10 -6.79 4.77 -9.41
N ALA A 11 -5.48 4.69 -9.15
CA ALA A 11 -4.52 5.65 -9.67
C ALA A 11 -4.28 5.44 -11.17
N GLU A 12 -4.34 6.52 -11.95
CA GLU A 12 -4.17 6.52 -13.40
C GLU A 12 -3.15 7.55 -13.90
N ILE A 13 -2.78 8.52 -13.06
CA ILE A 13 -1.86 9.60 -13.45
C ILE A 13 -0.44 9.05 -13.45
N ALA A 14 0.21 9.09 -14.61
CA ALA A 14 1.58 8.62 -14.81
C ALA A 14 2.60 9.76 -14.69
N ALA A 15 3.72 9.50 -14.01
CA ALA A 15 4.89 10.37 -14.02
C ALA A 15 5.72 10.16 -15.29
N ASP A 16 6.59 11.12 -15.61
CA ASP A 16 7.69 10.89 -16.54
C ASP A 16 8.78 10.06 -15.84
N ILE A 17 8.97 8.83 -16.30
CA ILE A 17 9.99 7.92 -15.78
C ILE A 17 11.14 7.67 -16.78
N SER A 18 11.32 8.55 -17.75
CA SER A 18 12.37 8.44 -18.77
C SER A 18 13.80 8.49 -18.21
N SER A 19 13.96 9.01 -16.99
CA SER A 19 15.22 9.03 -16.25
C SER A 19 15.63 7.67 -15.67
N TYR A 20 14.70 6.72 -15.56
CA TYR A 20 15.01 5.38 -15.09
C TYR A 20 15.46 4.49 -16.24
N THR A 21 16.70 4.00 -16.15
CA THR A 21 17.38 3.34 -17.27
C THR A 21 17.01 1.87 -17.46
N ASP A 22 16.42 1.26 -16.45
CA ASP A 22 16.03 -0.14 -16.40
C ASP A 22 14.54 -0.40 -16.72
N VAL A 23 13.78 0.64 -17.11
CA VAL A 23 12.38 0.54 -17.50
C VAL A 23 12.21 0.92 -18.95
N SER A 24 12.11 -0.09 -19.84
CA SER A 24 11.89 0.17 -21.26
C SER A 24 10.49 0.73 -21.52
N GLN A 25 10.39 1.79 -22.34
CA GLN A 25 9.11 2.35 -22.77
C GLN A 25 8.21 1.35 -23.49
N SER A 26 8.78 0.30 -24.09
CA SER A 26 8.02 -0.78 -24.75
C SER A 26 7.61 -1.91 -23.81
N ALA A 27 8.02 -1.87 -22.54
CA ALA A 27 7.66 -2.90 -21.58
C ALA A 27 6.16 -2.80 -21.22
N TRP A 28 5.51 -3.94 -21.09
CA TRP A 28 4.08 -4.02 -20.78
C TRP A 28 3.73 -3.38 -19.42
N TYR A 29 4.70 -3.30 -18.52
CA TYR A 29 4.54 -2.72 -17.17
C TYR A 29 4.94 -1.24 -17.11
N TYR A 30 5.39 -0.61 -18.22
CA TYR A 30 5.89 0.77 -18.21
C TYR A 30 4.91 1.75 -17.59
N ASN A 31 3.65 1.71 -18.03
CA ASN A 31 2.62 2.61 -17.52
C ASN A 31 2.31 2.35 -16.03
N ASP A 32 2.25 1.09 -15.62
CA ASP A 32 2.03 0.75 -14.20
C ASP A 32 3.17 1.26 -13.30
N MET A 33 4.42 1.20 -13.77
CA MET A 33 5.56 1.78 -13.06
C MET A 33 5.50 3.30 -13.01
N ALA A 34 5.14 3.95 -14.11
CA ALA A 34 4.99 5.40 -14.17
C ALA A 34 3.89 5.93 -13.23
N VAL A 35 2.76 5.22 -13.13
CA VAL A 35 1.70 5.53 -12.17
C VAL A 35 2.19 5.32 -10.73
N ALA A 36 2.88 4.22 -10.45
CA ALA A 36 3.39 3.93 -9.11
C ALA A 36 4.44 4.96 -8.64
N VAL A 37 5.27 5.47 -9.56
CA VAL A 37 6.19 6.58 -9.27
C VAL A 37 5.43 7.88 -9.01
N ASN A 38 4.38 8.18 -9.78
CA ASN A 38 3.53 9.36 -9.53
C ASN A 38 2.86 9.30 -8.15
N MET A 39 2.40 8.12 -7.73
CA MET A 39 1.86 7.89 -6.39
C MET A 39 2.92 7.96 -5.27
N GLN A 40 4.19 8.10 -5.60
CA GLN A 40 5.31 8.03 -4.65
C GLN A 40 5.38 6.70 -3.86
N THR A 41 4.78 5.64 -4.39
CA THR A 41 4.81 4.30 -3.79
C THR A 41 6.10 3.56 -4.15
N PHE A 42 6.63 3.82 -5.36
CA PHE A 42 7.91 3.31 -5.83
C PHE A 42 8.85 4.48 -6.13
N GLU A 43 10.02 4.51 -5.49
CA GLU A 43 10.98 5.62 -5.59
C GLU A 43 12.31 5.21 -6.27
N GLY A 44 12.53 3.88 -6.40
CA GLY A 44 13.79 3.35 -6.90
C GLY A 44 14.95 3.49 -5.91
N ASP A 45 16.16 3.31 -6.42
CA ASP A 45 17.39 3.29 -5.63
C ASP A 45 18.11 4.66 -5.52
N GLY A 46 17.51 5.70 -6.06
CA GLY A 46 18.12 7.03 -6.15
C GLY A 46 19.21 7.15 -7.22
N SER A 47 19.54 6.05 -7.93
CA SER A 47 20.56 6.00 -8.98
C SER A 47 19.96 5.77 -10.38
N GLY A 48 18.63 5.92 -10.51
CA GLY A 48 17.91 5.80 -11.76
C GLY A 48 17.46 4.38 -12.12
N HIS A 49 17.20 3.53 -11.10
CA HIS A 49 16.69 2.19 -11.29
C HIS A 49 15.45 1.93 -10.42
N LEU A 50 14.46 1.26 -11.01
CA LEU A 50 13.21 0.83 -10.35
C LEU A 50 13.14 -0.69 -10.13
N TYR A 51 14.04 -1.46 -10.76
CA TYR A 51 14.12 -2.93 -10.68
C TYR A 51 12.80 -3.67 -10.94
N PRO A 52 12.06 -3.37 -12.04
CA PRO A 52 10.69 -3.82 -12.25
C PRO A 52 10.54 -5.34 -12.34
N GLU A 53 11.60 -6.07 -12.65
CA GLU A 53 11.60 -7.53 -12.81
C GLU A 53 12.14 -8.28 -11.59
N ASN A 54 12.61 -7.55 -10.56
CA ASN A 54 13.09 -8.17 -9.34
C ASN A 54 11.93 -8.67 -8.47
N TYR A 55 12.21 -9.71 -7.69
CA TYR A 55 11.34 -10.06 -6.57
C TYR A 55 11.37 -8.93 -5.56
N ILE A 56 10.22 -8.69 -4.93
CA ILE A 56 10.07 -7.65 -3.92
C ILE A 56 10.06 -8.28 -2.53
N THR A 57 10.77 -7.68 -1.60
CA THR A 57 10.83 -8.13 -0.21
C THR A 57 9.59 -7.70 0.58
N ARG A 58 9.37 -8.33 1.73
CA ARG A 58 8.27 -7.99 2.61
C ARG A 58 8.37 -6.56 3.12
N GLU A 59 9.56 -6.12 3.54
CA GLU A 59 9.72 -4.73 4.01
C GLU A 59 9.50 -3.69 2.91
N GLU A 60 9.87 -4.00 1.66
CA GLU A 60 9.57 -3.13 0.52
C GLU A 60 8.06 -3.00 0.28
N VAL A 61 7.33 -4.12 0.31
CA VAL A 61 5.86 -4.10 0.14
C VAL A 61 5.16 -3.38 1.28
N PHE A 62 5.60 -3.59 2.52
CA PHE A 62 5.04 -2.89 3.68
C PHE A 62 5.26 -1.38 3.54
N SER A 63 6.45 -0.97 3.13
CA SER A 63 6.77 0.45 2.90
C SER A 63 5.95 1.05 1.76
N VAL A 64 5.82 0.34 0.63
CA VAL A 64 4.97 0.76 -0.50
C VAL A 64 3.53 0.99 -0.07
N LEU A 65 2.94 0.08 0.71
CA LEU A 65 1.56 0.22 1.19
C LEU A 65 1.43 1.32 2.24
N ALA A 66 2.38 1.45 3.15
CA ALA A 66 2.36 2.53 4.13
C ALA A 66 2.44 3.91 3.46
N ARG A 67 3.28 4.08 2.43
CA ARG A 67 3.34 5.31 1.63
C ARG A 67 2.03 5.57 0.90
N ALA A 68 1.44 4.56 0.24
CA ALA A 68 0.15 4.70 -0.44
C ALA A 68 -0.97 5.16 0.51
N LEU A 69 -0.85 4.83 1.80
CA LEU A 69 -1.81 5.18 2.86
C LEU A 69 -1.40 6.42 3.66
N VAL A 70 -0.23 6.99 3.35
CA VAL A 70 0.36 8.11 4.10
C VAL A 70 0.53 7.75 5.60
N TYR A 71 0.96 6.51 5.87
CA TYR A 71 1.24 6.02 7.22
C TYR A 71 2.75 6.05 7.49
N GLU A 72 3.13 6.87 8.43
CA GLU A 72 4.50 6.98 8.94
C GLU A 72 4.50 7.24 10.45
N THR A 73 5.59 6.97 11.12
CA THR A 73 5.77 7.27 12.55
C THR A 73 7.25 7.26 12.92
N ASP A 74 7.64 8.10 13.86
CA ASP A 74 8.97 8.13 14.49
C ASP A 74 9.05 7.25 15.77
N ASP A 75 7.92 6.70 16.22
CA ASP A 75 7.86 5.73 17.31
C ASP A 75 8.00 4.29 16.80
N PHE A 76 9.17 3.70 17.01
CA PHE A 76 9.49 2.33 16.58
C PHE A 76 9.22 1.26 17.64
N SER A 77 8.60 1.60 18.75
CA SER A 77 8.34 0.67 19.86
C SER A 77 7.50 -0.53 19.47
N SER A 78 6.59 -0.36 18.51
CA SER A 78 5.75 -1.43 17.96
C SER A 78 6.54 -2.55 17.26
N LEU A 79 7.77 -2.28 16.82
CA LEU A 79 8.64 -3.28 16.20
C LEU A 79 9.28 -4.23 17.22
N ASN A 80 9.31 -3.87 18.51
CA ASN A 80 9.91 -4.69 19.56
C ASN A 80 9.22 -6.04 19.76
N LYS A 81 7.98 -6.18 19.26
CA LYS A 81 7.26 -7.46 19.28
C LYS A 81 7.81 -8.48 18.27
N PHE A 82 8.61 -8.05 17.28
CA PHE A 82 9.20 -8.94 16.28
C PHE A 82 10.58 -9.42 16.71
N ALA A 83 10.79 -10.74 16.70
CA ALA A 83 12.05 -11.35 17.11
C ALA A 83 13.22 -10.99 16.19
N ASP A 84 12.91 -10.71 14.92
CA ASP A 84 13.86 -10.34 13.88
C ASP A 84 13.89 -8.83 13.55
N ASN A 85 13.42 -7.98 14.48
CA ASN A 85 13.35 -6.53 14.26
C ASN A 85 14.69 -5.88 13.88
N ALA A 86 15.80 -6.47 14.31
CA ALA A 86 17.13 -6.01 13.96
C ALA A 86 17.48 -6.17 12.46
N GLN A 87 16.74 -7.02 11.73
CA GLN A 87 16.90 -7.24 10.30
C GLN A 87 16.12 -6.23 9.46
N ILE A 88 15.23 -5.44 10.08
CA ILE A 88 14.47 -4.39 9.39
C ILE A 88 15.44 -3.26 8.99
N SER A 89 15.48 -2.94 7.72
CA SER A 89 16.28 -1.84 7.18
C SER A 89 15.90 -0.51 7.82
N GLN A 90 16.89 0.35 8.05
CA GLN A 90 16.64 1.64 8.74
C GLN A 90 15.58 2.48 8.03
N TRP A 91 15.59 2.50 6.70
CA TRP A 91 14.63 3.24 5.87
C TRP A 91 13.21 2.68 5.95
N ALA A 92 13.03 1.39 6.31
CA ALA A 92 11.72 0.74 6.37
C ALA A 92 11.05 0.84 7.74
N LYS A 93 11.79 1.22 8.79
CA LYS A 93 11.28 1.19 10.17
C LYS A 93 10.08 2.06 10.40
N GLU A 94 10.05 3.27 9.85
CA GLU A 94 8.93 4.19 10.00
C GLU A 94 7.61 3.60 9.44
N TYR A 95 7.69 2.97 8.27
CA TYR A 95 6.55 2.36 7.60
C TYR A 95 6.07 1.09 8.28
N LEU A 96 7.00 0.18 8.60
CA LEU A 96 6.66 -1.07 9.29
C LEU A 96 6.08 -0.78 10.68
N SER A 97 6.65 0.21 11.39
CA SER A 97 6.15 0.60 12.69
C SER A 97 4.73 1.13 12.62
N ALA A 98 4.45 2.00 11.65
CA ALA A 98 3.11 2.54 11.43
C ALA A 98 2.06 1.46 11.13
N LEU A 99 2.41 0.45 10.32
CA LEU A 99 1.53 -0.69 10.05
C LEU A 99 1.39 -1.62 11.27
N ALA A 100 2.47 -1.81 12.04
CA ALA A 100 2.47 -2.65 13.24
C ALA A 100 1.66 -2.04 14.40
N GLN A 101 1.67 -0.71 14.55
CA GLN A 101 0.83 0.03 15.51
C GLN A 101 -0.66 -0.15 15.21
N ARG A 102 -1.02 -0.19 13.93
CA ARG A 102 -2.41 -0.39 13.47
C ARG A 102 -2.84 -1.86 13.46
N GLY A 103 -1.92 -2.80 13.77
CA GLY A 103 -2.22 -4.23 13.76
C GLY A 103 -2.34 -4.85 12.37
N TYR A 104 -1.93 -4.14 11.30
CA TYR A 104 -2.02 -4.63 9.92
C TYR A 104 -0.97 -5.68 9.59
N ILE A 105 0.17 -5.66 10.30
CA ILE A 105 1.21 -6.68 10.20
C ILE A 105 1.44 -7.39 11.53
N SER A 106 1.64 -8.69 11.45
CA SER A 106 1.96 -9.56 12.58
C SER A 106 3.18 -10.42 12.24
N GLY A 107 3.83 -10.96 13.27
CA GLY A 107 4.86 -11.99 13.09
C GLY A 107 4.26 -13.36 12.78
N ASP A 108 5.11 -14.25 12.31
CA ASP A 108 4.83 -15.67 12.20
C ASP A 108 4.74 -16.34 13.60
N GLU A 109 4.66 -17.68 13.65
CA GLU A 109 4.60 -18.46 14.90
C GLU A 109 5.81 -18.23 15.82
N ASN A 110 6.95 -17.76 15.27
CA ASN A 110 8.17 -17.41 16.00
C ASN A 110 8.28 -15.89 16.24
N SER A 111 7.23 -15.12 15.98
CA SER A 111 7.21 -13.67 16.06
C SER A 111 8.15 -12.97 15.08
N ASN A 112 8.55 -13.60 13.96
CA ASN A 112 9.35 -12.96 12.92
C ASN A 112 8.45 -12.26 11.89
N VAL A 113 8.82 -11.06 11.48
CA VAL A 113 8.19 -10.34 10.37
C VAL A 113 8.84 -10.69 9.02
N ASN A 114 10.03 -11.32 9.06
CA ASN A 114 10.82 -11.76 7.91
C ASN A 114 11.03 -10.65 6.87
N PRO A 115 11.61 -9.49 7.21
CA PRO A 115 11.59 -8.30 6.38
C PRO A 115 12.30 -8.49 5.03
N GLN A 116 13.39 -9.28 5.02
CA GLN A 116 14.22 -9.52 3.84
C GLN A 116 13.73 -10.68 2.95
N ALA A 117 12.72 -11.43 3.38
CA ALA A 117 12.14 -12.50 2.58
C ALA A 117 11.28 -11.93 1.44
N ASN A 118 11.29 -12.59 0.29
CA ASN A 118 10.36 -12.24 -0.79
C ASN A 118 8.93 -12.52 -0.37
N ILE A 119 8.02 -11.57 -0.64
CA ILE A 119 6.60 -11.77 -0.34
C ILE A 119 5.92 -12.66 -1.39
N THR A 120 5.05 -13.55 -0.96
CA THR A 120 4.20 -14.32 -1.88
C THR A 120 2.92 -13.55 -2.24
N ARG A 121 2.20 -14.03 -3.27
CA ARG A 121 0.92 -13.45 -3.66
C ARG A 121 -0.14 -13.61 -2.58
N GLU A 122 -0.13 -14.74 -1.89
CA GLU A 122 -1.06 -15.04 -0.80
C GLU A 122 -0.82 -14.09 0.38
N GLU A 123 0.43 -13.91 0.77
CA GLU A 123 0.80 -12.98 1.86
C GLU A 123 0.43 -11.55 1.52
N PHE A 124 0.64 -11.13 0.26
CA PHE A 124 0.22 -9.81 -0.19
C PHE A 124 -1.31 -9.65 -0.16
N ALA A 125 -2.06 -10.64 -0.63
CA ALA A 125 -3.52 -10.61 -0.58
C ALA A 125 -4.04 -10.57 0.88
N GLN A 126 -3.40 -11.32 1.78
CA GLN A 126 -3.72 -11.28 3.21
C GLN A 126 -3.44 -9.91 3.82
N LEU A 127 -2.31 -9.29 3.46
CA LEU A 127 -1.97 -7.95 3.92
C LEU A 127 -2.99 -6.91 3.46
N MET A 128 -3.37 -6.93 2.18
CA MET A 128 -4.42 -6.06 1.65
C MET A 128 -5.75 -6.26 2.38
N HIS A 129 -6.12 -7.52 2.66
CA HIS A 129 -7.32 -7.84 3.43
C HIS A 129 -7.24 -7.37 4.88
N ASN A 130 -6.07 -7.40 5.51
CA ASN A 130 -5.89 -6.90 6.88
C ASN A 130 -6.08 -5.37 6.93
N ILE A 131 -5.62 -4.67 5.90
CA ILE A 131 -5.74 -3.21 5.81
C ILE A 131 -7.16 -2.79 5.42
N PHE A 132 -7.72 -3.42 4.37
CA PHE A 132 -9.02 -3.05 3.81
C PHE A 132 -10.03 -4.18 3.98
N LYS A 133 -10.79 -4.17 5.05
CA LYS A 133 -11.88 -5.12 5.26
C LYS A 133 -13.08 -4.85 4.36
N THR A 134 -13.30 -3.59 4.06
CA THR A 134 -14.38 -3.14 3.17
C THR A 134 -13.81 -2.33 2.02
N TYR A 135 -14.17 -2.72 0.81
CA TYR A 135 -13.76 -2.07 -0.42
C TYR A 135 -14.99 -1.67 -1.25
N ILE A 136 -15.17 -0.36 -1.43
CA ILE A 136 -16.30 0.24 -2.14
C ILE A 136 -15.85 0.65 -3.55
N SER A 137 -16.28 -0.12 -4.55
CA SER A 137 -15.90 0.05 -5.96
C SER A 137 -17.06 0.38 -6.88
N LEU A 138 -18.27 0.61 -6.36
CA LEU A 138 -19.46 0.89 -7.15
C LEU A 138 -20.13 2.20 -6.71
N PRO A 139 -20.71 2.98 -7.65
CA PRO A 139 -21.45 4.21 -7.36
C PRO A 139 -22.84 3.86 -6.79
N SER A 140 -22.91 3.59 -5.49
CA SER A 140 -24.14 3.16 -4.81
C SER A 140 -24.20 3.75 -3.40
N ALA A 141 -25.39 3.71 -2.79
CA ALA A 141 -25.57 4.08 -1.40
C ALA A 141 -25.23 2.90 -0.48
N TYR A 142 -24.45 3.15 0.55
CA TYR A 142 -24.01 2.17 1.55
C TYR A 142 -24.48 2.63 2.92
N SER A 143 -25.16 1.75 3.65
CA SER A 143 -25.66 2.02 5.00
C SER A 143 -25.36 0.82 5.90
N TYR A 144 -24.22 0.85 6.57
CA TYR A 144 -23.84 -0.17 7.55
C TYR A 144 -22.88 0.43 8.58
N VAL A 145 -22.78 -0.20 9.72
CA VAL A 145 -21.72 0.06 10.71
C VAL A 145 -20.57 -0.86 10.39
N ASN A 146 -19.37 -0.31 10.33
CA ASN A 146 -18.15 -1.04 10.09
C ASN A 146 -17.09 -0.64 11.11
N ASP A 147 -16.56 -1.62 11.82
CA ASP A 147 -15.50 -1.40 12.83
C ASP A 147 -14.10 -1.41 12.20
N ASP A 148 -13.99 -1.78 10.93
CA ASP A 148 -12.74 -1.90 10.19
C ASP A 148 -12.50 -0.70 9.25
N SER A 149 -11.31 -0.64 8.67
CA SER A 149 -10.96 0.37 7.66
C SER A 149 -11.70 0.14 6.34
N VAL A 150 -12.11 1.23 5.71
CA VAL A 150 -12.87 1.26 4.46
C VAL A 150 -12.06 1.95 3.37
N MET A 151 -11.93 1.29 2.24
CA MET A 151 -11.39 1.88 1.02
C MET A 151 -12.53 2.25 0.08
N ILE A 152 -12.62 3.52 -0.31
CA ILE A 152 -13.57 4.02 -1.31
C ILE A 152 -12.80 4.31 -2.60
N ASN A 153 -13.12 3.59 -3.67
CA ASN A 153 -12.50 3.73 -4.97
C ASN A 153 -13.54 3.86 -6.11
N SER A 154 -14.62 4.55 -5.83
CA SER A 154 -15.67 4.81 -6.84
C SER A 154 -16.24 6.20 -6.66
N SER A 155 -16.26 6.98 -7.73
CA SER A 155 -17.01 8.24 -7.76
C SER A 155 -18.51 7.96 -7.65
N GLY A 156 -19.23 8.81 -6.89
CA GLY A 156 -20.66 8.66 -6.67
C GLY A 156 -21.06 7.62 -5.63
N ALA A 157 -20.10 7.09 -4.85
CA ALA A 157 -20.43 6.34 -3.64
C ALA A 157 -20.99 7.29 -2.59
N THR A 158 -22.07 6.87 -1.94
CA THR A 158 -22.74 7.64 -0.87
C THR A 158 -22.75 6.82 0.41
N LEU A 159 -22.24 7.37 1.50
CA LEU A 159 -22.26 6.76 2.82
C LEU A 159 -23.44 7.36 3.61
N VAL A 160 -24.43 6.52 3.98
CA VAL A 160 -25.63 6.96 4.71
C VAL A 160 -25.67 6.31 6.08
N ASN A 161 -25.56 7.11 7.14
CA ASN A 161 -25.58 6.62 8.53
C ASN A 161 -24.52 5.54 8.79
N VAL A 162 -23.34 5.67 8.19
CA VAL A 162 -22.21 4.74 8.34
C VAL A 162 -21.35 5.20 9.53
N THR A 163 -20.95 4.27 10.38
CA THR A 163 -19.92 4.46 11.39
C THR A 163 -18.71 3.62 11.02
N VAL A 164 -17.54 4.24 10.89
CA VAL A 164 -16.26 3.58 10.66
C VAL A 164 -15.38 3.85 11.87
N ASN A 165 -14.95 2.81 12.57
CA ASN A 165 -14.06 2.95 13.75
C ASN A 165 -12.58 2.85 13.35
N GLY A 166 -12.29 2.36 12.14
CA GLY A 166 -10.96 2.36 11.52
C GLY A 166 -10.76 3.57 10.59
N ASP A 167 -9.84 3.42 9.65
CA ASP A 167 -9.51 4.47 8.70
C ASP A 167 -10.47 4.48 7.49
N VAL A 168 -10.80 5.67 7.00
CA VAL A 168 -11.47 5.84 5.70
C VAL A 168 -10.46 6.34 4.70
N VAL A 169 -10.17 5.51 3.70
CA VAL A 169 -9.23 5.84 2.63
C VAL A 169 -10.03 6.11 1.36
N ILE A 170 -9.83 7.28 0.77
CA ILE A 170 -10.43 7.66 -0.50
C ILE A 170 -9.34 7.52 -1.56
N GLY A 171 -9.51 6.55 -2.46
CA GLY A 171 -8.56 6.31 -3.54
C GLY A 171 -8.72 7.30 -4.70
N ASP A 172 -7.71 7.35 -5.55
CA ASP A 172 -7.68 8.25 -6.71
C ASP A 172 -8.80 7.96 -7.73
N GLY A 173 -9.34 6.74 -7.73
CA GLY A 173 -10.49 6.35 -8.58
C GLY A 173 -11.79 7.10 -8.28
N VAL A 174 -11.87 7.80 -7.15
CA VAL A 174 -12.99 8.72 -6.86
C VAL A 174 -12.92 9.97 -7.75
N GLY A 175 -11.72 10.36 -8.19
CA GLY A 175 -11.52 11.54 -9.03
C GLY A 175 -11.92 12.84 -8.32
N PHE A 176 -12.33 13.84 -9.10
CA PHE A 176 -12.78 15.14 -8.57
C PHE A 176 -14.28 15.16 -8.19
N ASN A 177 -14.99 14.05 -8.32
CA ASN A 177 -16.38 13.96 -7.90
C ASN A 177 -16.43 13.62 -6.40
N PRO A 178 -16.96 14.49 -5.55
CA PRO A 178 -16.98 14.23 -4.12
C PRO A 178 -17.84 13.01 -3.79
N VAL A 179 -17.42 12.25 -2.80
CA VAL A 179 -18.28 11.27 -2.11
C VAL A 179 -19.18 12.04 -1.15
N SER A 180 -20.41 11.62 -1.00
CA SER A 180 -21.41 12.22 -0.12
C SER A 180 -21.87 11.26 0.98
#